data_a5b00b72287d601b8360260dc77babd3
#
_entry.id   a5b00b72287d601b8360260dc77babd3
#
_cell.length_a   1.000
_cell.length_b   1.000
_cell.length_c   1.000
_cell.angle_alpha   90.00
_cell.angle_beta   90.00
_cell.angle_gamma   90.00
#
_symmetry.space_group_name_H-M   'P 1'
#
loop_
_entity.id
_entity.type
_entity.pdbx_description
1 polymer ?
#
loop_
_entity_poly.entity_id
_entity_poly.type
_entity_poly.pdbx_seq_one_letter_code
_entity_poly.pdbx_strand_id
1 'polypeptide(L)'
;MRPLYPELTPYASDLIDTSASENTVKHRVYFECCGNPYGIPVLYLHGGPGAGCWPHHRRYTDPEKYHLILFDQRGCGRSTPLGELNQNTTQDLIDDMEAIRQKLNINQWVLLAGSWGTTLGLYYAKQYPQHVLAMVLRGIFLGRQQDIEWVYG
;
A
#
# COMPACT_ATOMS: atom_id res chain seq x y z
N MET A 1 -3.70 16.52 20.15
CA MET A 1 -3.37 15.53 19.11
C MET A 1 -2.68 14.36 19.81
N ARG A 2 -3.07 13.10 19.54
CA ARG A 2 -2.33 11.96 20.12
C ARG A 2 -0.95 11.87 19.47
N PRO A 3 0.12 11.59 20.25
CA PRO A 3 1.43 11.34 19.67
C PRO A 3 1.41 10.07 18.81
N LEU A 4 2.35 9.95 17.89
CA LEU A 4 2.58 8.69 17.17
C LEU A 4 3.05 7.61 18.15
N TYR A 5 2.79 6.35 17.79
CA TYR A 5 3.32 5.21 18.54
C TYR A 5 4.87 5.21 18.52
N PRO A 6 5.53 4.46 19.40
CA PRO A 6 6.99 4.36 19.39
C PRO A 6 7.57 3.96 18.05
N GLU A 7 8.84 4.21 17.82
CA GLU A 7 9.55 3.75 16.64
C GLU A 7 9.57 2.22 16.59
N LEU A 8 9.35 1.70 15.40
CA LEU A 8 9.31 0.26 15.13
C LEU A 8 10.29 -0.09 14.01
N THR A 9 10.94 -1.24 14.19
CA THR A 9 11.61 -1.94 13.10
C THR A 9 10.68 -3.01 12.53
N PRO A 10 10.70 -3.25 11.21
CA PRO A 10 9.97 -4.38 10.63
C PRO A 10 10.49 -5.69 11.22
N TYR A 11 9.59 -6.62 11.55
CA TYR A 11 9.99 -7.96 11.92
C TYR A 11 10.17 -8.88 10.70
N ALA A 12 9.62 -8.47 9.55
CA ALA A 12 9.79 -9.14 8.26
C ALA A 12 9.73 -8.13 7.12
N SER A 13 10.45 -8.39 6.06
CA SER A 13 10.36 -7.67 4.79
C SER A 13 10.74 -8.59 3.64
N ASP A 14 10.16 -8.36 2.47
CA ASP A 14 10.43 -9.17 1.29
C ASP A 14 10.16 -8.38 0.01
N LEU A 15 10.48 -8.99 -1.13
CA LEU A 15 10.17 -8.52 -2.47
C LEU A 15 9.28 -9.53 -3.17
N ILE A 16 8.20 -9.06 -3.79
CA ILE A 16 7.37 -9.88 -4.65
C ILE A 16 7.77 -9.62 -6.10
N ASP A 17 8.14 -10.67 -6.80
CA ASP A 17 8.32 -10.63 -8.23
C ASP A 17 6.95 -10.61 -8.93
N THR A 18 6.70 -9.61 -9.77
CA THR A 18 5.48 -9.60 -10.58
C THR A 18 5.62 -10.60 -11.71
N SER A 19 4.50 -11.25 -12.07
CA SER A 19 4.47 -12.11 -13.25
C SER A 19 4.65 -11.24 -14.50
N ALA A 20 5.76 -11.41 -15.20
CA ALA A 20 6.02 -10.77 -16.47
C ALA A 20 5.91 -11.81 -17.59
N SER A 21 5.22 -11.48 -18.69
CA SER A 21 5.39 -12.19 -19.96
C SER A 21 6.78 -11.86 -20.55
N GLU A 22 7.27 -12.66 -21.49
CA GLU A 22 8.63 -12.56 -22.02
C GLU A 22 9.06 -11.16 -22.51
N ASN A 23 8.11 -10.26 -22.80
CA ASN A 23 8.36 -8.91 -23.32
C ASN A 23 7.90 -7.78 -22.39
N THR A 24 7.73 -8.03 -21.11
CA THR A 24 7.26 -7.04 -20.13
C THR A 24 8.31 -6.73 -19.08
N VAL A 25 8.24 -5.53 -18.51
CA VAL A 25 9.12 -5.15 -17.39
C VAL A 25 8.79 -5.98 -16.16
N LYS A 26 9.79 -6.62 -15.58
CA LYS A 26 9.65 -7.33 -14.32
C LYS A 26 9.83 -6.36 -13.16
N HIS A 27 8.76 -6.13 -12.41
CA HIS A 27 8.85 -5.37 -11.17
C HIS A 27 9.11 -6.29 -9.98
N ARG A 28 9.82 -5.76 -8.99
CA ARG A 28 9.97 -6.37 -7.67
C ARG A 28 9.39 -5.40 -6.65
N VAL A 29 8.27 -5.76 -6.09
CA VAL A 29 7.49 -4.90 -5.17
C VAL A 29 7.91 -5.20 -3.74
N TYR A 30 8.45 -4.18 -3.07
CA TYR A 30 8.87 -4.27 -1.68
C TYR A 30 7.69 -4.13 -0.73
N PHE A 31 7.67 -4.97 0.29
CA PHE A 31 6.79 -4.78 1.44
C PHE A 31 7.49 -5.13 2.75
N GLU A 32 6.96 -4.62 3.86
CA GLU A 32 7.44 -4.89 5.21
C GLU A 32 6.27 -5.05 6.17
N CYS A 33 6.49 -5.84 7.22
CA CYS A 33 5.53 -6.15 8.26
C CYS A 33 6.02 -5.65 9.62
N CYS A 34 5.16 -4.92 10.33
CA CYS A 34 5.45 -4.31 11.62
C CYS A 34 4.35 -4.64 12.64
N GLY A 35 4.68 -4.50 13.93
CA GLY A 35 3.74 -4.70 15.03
C GLY A 35 3.48 -6.17 15.33
N ASN A 36 2.24 -6.49 15.70
CA ASN A 36 1.85 -7.83 16.12
C ASN A 36 1.52 -8.72 14.91
N PRO A 37 2.30 -9.78 14.63
CA PRO A 37 2.03 -10.68 13.50
C PRO A 37 0.69 -11.43 13.60
N TYR A 38 0.08 -11.49 14.78
CA TYR A 38 -1.23 -12.10 15.01
C TYR A 38 -2.34 -11.06 15.19
N GLY A 39 -2.02 -9.77 15.04
CA GLY A 39 -2.95 -8.66 15.17
C GLY A 39 -3.86 -8.52 13.97
N ILE A 40 -4.75 -7.51 14.02
CA ILE A 40 -5.64 -7.17 12.92
C ILE A 40 -4.79 -6.66 11.75
N PRO A 41 -4.88 -7.29 10.55
CA PRO A 41 -4.08 -6.86 9.41
C PRO A 41 -4.51 -5.46 8.92
N VAL A 42 -3.53 -4.59 8.71
CA VAL A 42 -3.70 -3.24 8.17
C VAL A 42 -2.74 -3.05 7.01
N LEU A 43 -3.25 -2.81 5.81
CA LEU A 43 -2.43 -2.42 4.67
C LEU A 43 -2.38 -0.89 4.58
N TYR A 44 -1.18 -0.33 4.61
CA TYR A 44 -0.97 1.10 4.41
C TYR A 44 -0.73 1.41 2.93
N LEU A 45 -1.56 2.30 2.37
CA LEU A 45 -1.50 2.77 0.99
C LEU A 45 -0.97 4.21 0.96
N HIS A 46 0.28 4.37 0.56
CA HIS A 46 0.90 5.70 0.46
C HIS A 46 0.34 6.52 -0.70
N GLY A 47 0.53 7.83 -0.61
CA GLY A 47 0.10 8.80 -1.61
C GLY A 47 1.15 9.02 -2.71
N GLY A 48 1.03 10.13 -3.34
CA GLY A 48 1.81 10.58 -4.48
C GLY A 48 0.90 10.78 -5.70
N PRO A 49 0.87 9.83 -6.67
CA PRO A 49 1.51 8.52 -6.72
C PRO A 49 3.04 8.59 -6.62
N GLY A 50 3.66 7.50 -6.14
CA GLY A 50 5.11 7.37 -6.12
C GLY A 50 5.85 7.89 -4.87
N ALA A 51 5.15 8.26 -3.77
CA ALA A 51 5.79 8.76 -2.56
C ALA A 51 6.61 7.71 -1.79
N GLY A 52 6.24 6.43 -1.89
CA GLY A 52 6.81 5.35 -1.09
C GLY A 52 6.45 5.40 0.40
N CYS A 53 6.92 4.41 1.14
CA CYS A 53 6.74 4.33 2.57
C CYS A 53 7.98 4.81 3.33
N TRP A 54 7.76 5.51 4.45
CA TRP A 54 8.79 6.06 5.32
C TRP A 54 8.73 5.45 6.72
N PRO A 55 9.80 5.41 7.48
CA PRO A 55 9.81 4.82 8.82
C PRO A 55 8.72 5.34 9.76
N HIS A 56 8.34 6.62 9.65
CA HIS A 56 7.30 7.19 10.50
C HIS A 56 5.90 6.60 10.23
N HIS A 57 5.64 6.04 9.04
CA HIS A 57 4.37 5.35 8.74
C HIS A 57 4.16 4.10 9.59
N ARG A 58 5.24 3.46 10.04
CA ARG A 58 5.20 2.30 10.97
C ARG A 58 4.55 2.63 12.30
N ARG A 59 4.44 3.92 12.63
CA ARG A 59 3.95 4.46 13.90
C ARG A 59 2.48 4.87 13.88
N TYR A 60 1.75 4.54 12.81
CA TYR A 60 0.35 4.97 12.65
C TYR A 60 -0.65 4.06 13.35
N THR A 61 -0.26 2.84 13.69
CA THR A 61 -1.12 1.87 14.35
C THR A 61 -0.51 1.40 15.67
N ASP A 62 -1.37 0.96 16.59
CA ASP A 62 -0.94 0.35 17.85
C ASP A 62 -0.21 -0.97 17.55
N PRO A 63 1.11 -1.07 17.87
CA PRO A 63 1.88 -2.25 17.51
C PRO A 63 1.51 -3.52 18.29
N GLU A 64 0.77 -3.39 19.39
CA GLU A 64 0.31 -4.54 20.16
C GLU A 64 -0.95 -5.17 19.52
N LYS A 65 -1.75 -4.38 18.79
CA LYS A 65 -3.05 -4.78 18.28
C LYS A 65 -3.07 -5.08 16.79
N TYR A 66 -2.19 -4.44 16.02
CA TYR A 66 -2.26 -4.47 14.57
C TYR A 66 -1.02 -5.13 13.94
N HIS A 67 -1.28 -5.89 12.90
CA HIS A 67 -0.29 -6.36 11.94
C HIS A 67 -0.25 -5.35 10.80
N LEU A 68 0.66 -4.39 10.87
CA LEU A 68 0.79 -3.33 9.87
C LEU A 68 1.68 -3.78 8.72
N ILE A 69 1.12 -3.76 7.52
CA ILE A 69 1.83 -4.03 6.26
C ILE A 69 2.01 -2.71 5.53
N LEU A 70 3.25 -2.36 5.20
CA LEU A 70 3.59 -1.25 4.33
C LEU A 70 4.19 -1.81 3.05
N PHE A 71 3.79 -1.30 1.88
CA PHE A 71 4.44 -1.64 0.63
C PHE A 71 4.76 -0.39 -0.18
N ASP A 72 5.88 -0.42 -0.87
CA ASP A 72 6.24 0.60 -1.83
C ASP A 72 5.65 0.20 -3.18
N GLN A 73 4.76 1.03 -3.73
CA GLN A 73 4.14 0.78 -5.03
C GLN A 73 5.21 0.69 -6.12
N ARG A 74 4.87 0.12 -7.29
CA ARG A 74 5.81 -0.01 -8.41
C ARG A 74 6.47 1.33 -8.74
N GLY A 75 7.71 1.29 -9.13
CA GLY A 75 8.46 2.47 -9.56
C GLY A 75 8.91 3.42 -8.44
N CYS A 76 8.68 3.11 -7.17
CA CYS A 76 9.04 4.00 -6.07
C CYS A 76 9.62 3.29 -4.85
N GLY A 77 10.20 4.08 -3.95
CA GLY A 77 10.76 3.61 -2.70
C GLY A 77 11.83 2.55 -2.87
N ARG A 78 11.59 1.38 -2.29
CA ARG A 78 12.48 0.20 -2.35
C ARG A 78 12.05 -0.81 -3.42
N SER A 79 10.94 -0.56 -4.11
CA SER A 79 10.51 -1.35 -5.27
C SER A 79 11.35 -1.02 -6.50
N THR A 80 11.57 -2.02 -7.36
CA THR A 80 12.42 -1.89 -8.54
C THR A 80 11.71 -2.38 -9.81
N PRO A 81 12.04 -1.80 -10.99
CA PRO A 81 12.96 -0.68 -11.25
C PRO A 81 12.39 0.65 -10.74
N LEU A 82 13.26 1.53 -10.25
CA LEU A 82 12.86 2.86 -9.77
C LEU A 82 12.46 3.76 -10.96
N GLY A 83 11.34 4.47 -10.83
CA GLY A 83 10.84 5.39 -11.85
C GLY A 83 10.22 4.71 -13.08
N GLU A 84 10.07 3.39 -13.08
CA GLU A 84 9.49 2.64 -14.21
C GLU A 84 7.96 2.84 -14.26
N LEU A 85 7.45 3.20 -15.44
CA LEU A 85 6.04 3.45 -15.68
C LEU A 85 5.35 2.33 -16.50
N ASN A 86 6.11 1.51 -17.20
CA ASN A 86 5.53 0.37 -17.92
C ASN A 86 5.01 -0.66 -16.92
N GLN A 87 3.83 -1.25 -17.20
CA GLN A 87 3.14 -2.16 -16.28
C GLN A 87 3.00 -1.57 -14.86
N ASN A 88 2.68 -0.28 -14.78
CA ASN A 88 2.49 0.46 -13.52
C ASN A 88 1.14 1.19 -13.53
N THR A 89 0.10 0.48 -13.92
CA THR A 89 -1.29 0.96 -13.91
C THR A 89 -1.94 0.75 -12.55
N THR A 90 -3.09 1.37 -12.32
CA THR A 90 -3.88 1.12 -11.09
C THR A 90 -4.21 -0.35 -10.92
N GLN A 91 -4.49 -1.08 -12.03
CA GLN A 91 -4.76 -2.52 -11.96
C GLN A 91 -3.53 -3.32 -11.53
N ASP A 92 -2.36 -2.98 -12.05
CA ASP A 92 -1.12 -3.64 -11.63
C ASP A 92 -0.86 -3.47 -10.13
N LEU A 93 -1.16 -2.29 -9.57
CA LEU A 93 -1.02 -2.04 -8.12
C LEU A 93 -2.04 -2.84 -7.30
N ILE A 94 -3.24 -3.04 -7.81
CA ILE A 94 -4.27 -3.90 -7.18
C ILE A 94 -3.83 -5.36 -7.18
N ASP A 95 -3.25 -5.83 -8.28
CA ASP A 95 -2.72 -7.18 -8.40
C ASP A 95 -1.54 -7.41 -7.44
N ASP A 96 -0.70 -6.39 -7.23
CA ASP A 96 0.38 -6.43 -6.23
C ASP A 96 -0.18 -6.54 -4.81
N MET A 97 -1.25 -5.79 -4.49
CA MET A 97 -1.92 -5.89 -3.19
C MET A 97 -2.43 -7.32 -2.96
N GLU A 98 -3.08 -7.94 -3.96
CA GLU A 98 -3.53 -9.34 -3.86
C GLU A 98 -2.36 -10.32 -3.71
N ALA A 99 -1.27 -10.11 -4.42
CA ALA A 99 -0.07 -10.95 -4.29
C ALA A 99 0.53 -10.86 -2.86
N ILE A 100 0.59 -9.67 -2.27
CA ILE A 100 1.02 -9.47 -0.88
C ILE A 100 0.07 -10.17 0.09
N ARG A 101 -1.25 -9.95 -0.08
CA ARG A 101 -2.27 -10.56 0.76
C ARG A 101 -2.16 -12.08 0.78
N GLN A 102 -2.06 -12.69 -0.40
CA GLN A 102 -1.94 -14.15 -0.56
C GLN A 102 -0.64 -14.68 0.04
N LYS A 103 0.49 -14.00 -0.21
CA LYS A 103 1.80 -14.38 0.35
C LYS A 103 1.81 -14.38 1.88
N LEU A 104 1.07 -13.45 2.49
CA LEU A 104 0.94 -13.34 3.94
C LEU A 104 -0.22 -14.18 4.53
N ASN A 105 -0.95 -14.93 3.69
CA ASN A 105 -2.14 -15.70 4.07
C ASN A 105 -3.20 -14.86 4.82
N ILE A 106 -3.36 -13.60 4.42
CA ILE A 106 -4.35 -12.69 5.01
C ILE A 106 -5.69 -12.89 4.30
N ASN A 107 -6.75 -13.15 5.05
CA ASN A 107 -8.10 -13.25 4.49
C ASN A 107 -8.71 -11.88 4.21
N GLN A 108 -8.66 -11.00 5.21
CA GLN A 108 -9.19 -9.64 5.15
C GLN A 108 -8.24 -8.67 5.86
N TRP A 109 -8.22 -7.42 5.42
CA TRP A 109 -7.44 -6.35 6.05
C TRP A 109 -8.18 -5.03 6.11
N VAL A 110 -7.73 -4.18 6.99
CA VAL A 110 -8.11 -2.76 7.00
C VAL A 110 -7.22 -2.02 6.01
N LEU A 111 -7.80 -1.15 5.19
CA LEU A 111 -7.03 -0.25 4.31
C LEU A 111 -6.84 1.09 5.01
N LEU A 112 -5.61 1.45 5.30
CA LEU A 112 -5.23 2.76 5.83
C LEU A 112 -4.57 3.56 4.71
N ALA A 113 -5.25 4.58 4.20
CA ALA A 113 -4.85 5.25 2.96
C ALA A 113 -4.80 6.77 3.09
N GLY A 114 -3.86 7.39 2.35
CA GLY A 114 -3.74 8.84 2.26
C GLY A 114 -3.58 9.34 0.83
N SER A 115 -4.24 10.45 0.48
CA SER A 115 -4.14 11.11 -0.83
C SER A 115 -4.42 10.12 -1.98
N TRP A 116 -3.52 9.97 -2.98
CA TRP A 116 -3.61 8.96 -4.04
C TRP A 116 -3.93 7.55 -3.51
N GLY A 117 -3.38 7.17 -2.36
CA GLY A 117 -3.67 5.87 -1.75
C GLY A 117 -5.16 5.66 -1.49
N THR A 118 -5.95 6.73 -1.31
CA THR A 118 -7.41 6.61 -1.12
C THR A 118 -8.10 6.19 -2.41
N THR A 119 -7.65 6.69 -3.55
CA THR A 119 -8.12 6.25 -4.87
C THR A 119 -7.83 4.77 -5.07
N LEU A 120 -6.58 4.36 -4.84
CA LEU A 120 -6.17 2.96 -4.96
C LEU A 120 -6.99 2.06 -4.02
N GLY A 121 -7.17 2.46 -2.76
CA GLY A 121 -7.96 1.72 -1.79
C GLY A 121 -9.43 1.55 -2.19
N LEU A 122 -10.04 2.59 -2.75
CA LEU A 122 -11.43 2.54 -3.24
C LEU A 122 -11.57 1.61 -4.46
N TYR A 123 -10.61 1.64 -5.40
CA TYR A 123 -10.60 0.73 -6.54
C TYR A 123 -10.42 -0.72 -6.09
N TYR A 124 -9.51 -0.97 -5.15
CA TYR A 124 -9.32 -2.29 -4.57
C TYR A 124 -10.60 -2.79 -3.87
N ALA A 125 -11.21 -1.97 -3.01
CA ALA A 125 -12.44 -2.33 -2.30
C ALA A 125 -13.62 -2.60 -3.24
N LYS A 126 -13.67 -1.95 -4.40
CA LYS A 126 -14.68 -2.22 -5.44
C LYS A 126 -14.49 -3.59 -6.08
N GLN A 127 -13.24 -4.01 -6.31
CA GLN A 127 -12.94 -5.30 -6.97
C GLN A 127 -12.96 -6.47 -5.97
N TYR A 128 -12.48 -6.25 -4.74
CA TYR A 128 -12.31 -7.27 -3.72
C TYR A 128 -13.00 -6.89 -2.39
N PRO A 129 -14.32 -6.59 -2.40
CA PRO A 129 -15.02 -6.17 -1.19
C PRO A 129 -14.95 -7.22 -0.07
N GLN A 130 -14.86 -8.51 -0.42
CA GLN A 130 -14.73 -9.62 0.52
C GLN A 130 -13.40 -9.61 1.29
N HIS A 131 -12.36 -8.91 0.81
CA HIS A 131 -11.06 -8.81 1.44
C HIS A 131 -10.85 -7.53 2.23
N VAL A 132 -11.85 -6.64 2.28
CA VAL A 132 -11.79 -5.37 3.01
C VAL A 132 -12.62 -5.46 4.28
N LEU A 133 -11.95 -5.40 5.43
CA LEU A 133 -12.61 -5.38 6.74
C LEU A 133 -13.13 -3.98 7.07
N ALA A 134 -12.34 -2.95 6.80
CA ALA A 134 -12.68 -1.54 7.01
C ALA A 134 -11.73 -0.65 6.21
N MET A 135 -12.06 0.64 6.10
CA MET A 135 -11.21 1.64 5.44
C MET A 135 -11.05 2.89 6.32
N VAL A 136 -9.82 3.38 6.42
CA VAL A 136 -9.50 4.68 7.03
C VAL A 136 -8.85 5.54 5.94
N LEU A 137 -9.59 6.52 5.45
CA LEU A 137 -9.22 7.35 4.31
C LEU A 137 -8.91 8.78 4.77
N ARG A 138 -7.71 9.27 4.51
CA ARG A 138 -7.27 10.61 4.88
C ARG A 138 -6.85 11.41 3.64
N GLY A 139 -7.31 12.68 3.56
CA GLY A 139 -7.04 13.52 2.39
C GLY A 139 -7.58 12.87 1.13
N ILE A 140 -8.88 12.57 1.12
CA ILE A 140 -9.53 11.81 0.05
C ILE A 140 -9.30 12.51 -1.30
N PHE A 141 -8.73 11.75 -2.22
CA PHE A 141 -8.49 12.15 -3.60
C PHE A 141 -9.19 11.12 -4.50
N LEU A 142 -10.11 11.55 -5.34
CA LEU A 142 -10.91 10.67 -6.19
C LEU A 142 -10.39 10.60 -7.64
N GLY A 143 -9.34 11.37 -7.95
CA GLY A 143 -8.75 11.43 -9.29
C GLY A 143 -9.65 12.07 -10.34
N ARG A 144 -10.69 12.83 -9.94
CA ARG A 144 -11.53 13.58 -10.86
C ARG A 144 -10.76 14.79 -11.40
N GLN A 145 -11.17 15.29 -12.57
CA GLN A 145 -10.53 16.47 -13.17
C GLN A 145 -10.44 17.65 -12.18
N GLN A 146 -11.51 17.93 -11.45
CA GLN A 146 -11.53 18.98 -10.43
C GLN A 146 -10.57 18.74 -9.26
N ASP A 147 -10.31 17.48 -8.87
CA ASP A 147 -9.35 17.16 -7.82
C ASP A 147 -7.92 17.39 -8.31
N ILE A 148 -7.66 17.07 -9.59
CA ILE A 148 -6.37 17.30 -10.25
C ILE A 148 -6.10 18.81 -10.37
N GLU A 149 -7.07 19.56 -10.84
CA GLU A 149 -6.98 21.02 -10.96
C GLU A 149 -6.78 21.70 -9.60
N TRP A 150 -7.44 21.20 -8.55
CA TRP A 150 -7.29 21.75 -7.21
C TRP A 150 -5.90 21.46 -6.59
N VAL A 151 -5.29 20.32 -6.91
CA VAL A 151 -3.99 19.93 -6.34
C VAL A 151 -2.81 20.48 -7.14
N TYR A 152 -2.93 20.56 -8.48
CA TYR A 152 -1.81 20.85 -9.39
C TYR A 152 -2.03 22.11 -10.26
N GLY A 153 -3.20 22.71 -10.24
CA GLY A 153 -3.54 23.98 -10.93
C GLY A 153 -3.27 25.17 -10.02
#